data_c2f1c32fd88e380b5eac904e29a629c4
#
_entry.id   c2f1c32fd88e380b5eac904e29a629c4
#
_cell.length_a   1.000
_cell.length_b   1.000
_cell.length_c   1.000
_cell.angle_alpha   90.00
_cell.angle_beta   90.00
_cell.angle_gamma   90.00
#
_symmetry.space_group_name_H-M   'P 1'
#
loop_
_entity.id
_entity.type
_entity.pdbx_description
1 polymer ?
#
loop_
_entity_poly.entity_id
_entity_poly.type
_entity_poly.pdbx_seq_one_letter_code
_entity_poly.pdbx_strand_id
1 'polypeptide(L)'
;MEDAAISLETVAVTDPHDGEKETLLHTLARESGWPIFYVPDGIGGRFSVFSEVGLIVGALTGFDIRSFLAGAREADQAAKSDDITKNPALLNSVLKFLAGSRHGRNLEVLMPYADNLKSLSEWYIQLLAESLGKRLNKEGQVVHYGRTPIVAVGTTDMHAQTQEHQEGPQDKVVQFVSIEKWPDDLVVPHTYDSFAKLAAFSGLPLSQILEAARRANEEALIGDGRPSANFILPELNAFYLGELMFILCWSIAYEGEYADVDAFNQPGVEIYKRYLGQHLAEMKK
;
A
#
# COMPACT_ATOMS: atom_id res chain seq x y z
N MET A 1 38.12 -3.54 -28.43
CA MET A 1 37.01 -3.39 -27.47
C MET A 1 36.26 -4.70 -27.55
N GLU A 2 36.49 -5.59 -26.59
CA GLU A 2 35.74 -6.82 -26.47
C GLU A 2 34.31 -6.45 -26.07
N ASP A 3 33.34 -6.89 -26.89
CA ASP A 3 31.93 -6.85 -26.55
C ASP A 3 31.74 -7.65 -25.26
N ALA A 4 31.54 -6.95 -24.13
CA ALA A 4 31.10 -7.59 -22.91
C ALA A 4 29.70 -8.14 -23.19
N ALA A 5 29.61 -9.45 -23.47
CA ALA A 5 28.35 -10.14 -23.57
C ALA A 5 27.61 -9.96 -22.23
N ILE A 6 26.55 -9.18 -22.23
CA ILE A 6 25.63 -9.08 -21.09
C ILE A 6 24.96 -10.46 -20.98
N SER A 7 25.38 -11.23 -20.00
CA SER A 7 24.70 -12.47 -19.63
C SER A 7 23.35 -12.06 -19.00
N LEU A 8 22.26 -12.25 -19.73
CA LEU A 8 20.91 -12.10 -19.20
C LEU A 8 20.58 -13.37 -18.39
N GLU A 9 20.73 -13.26 -17.07
CA GLU A 9 20.23 -14.29 -16.17
C GLU A 9 18.73 -14.08 -15.95
N THR A 10 17.95 -15.10 -16.28
CA THR A 10 16.50 -15.09 -16.10
C THR A 10 16.14 -16.02 -14.97
N VAL A 11 15.29 -15.56 -14.07
CA VAL A 11 14.65 -16.36 -13.03
C VAL A 11 13.14 -16.33 -13.22
N ALA A 12 12.44 -17.41 -12.93
CA ALA A 12 10.99 -17.47 -12.94
C ALA A 12 10.44 -17.55 -11.52
N VAL A 13 9.37 -16.79 -11.26
CA VAL A 13 8.58 -16.89 -10.04
C VAL A 13 7.17 -17.28 -10.45
N THR A 14 6.70 -18.46 -10.05
CA THR A 14 5.45 -19.05 -10.55
C THR A 14 4.84 -20.00 -9.51
N ASP A 15 3.70 -20.58 -9.84
CA ASP A 15 3.03 -21.57 -9.00
C ASP A 15 3.78 -22.92 -9.01
N PRO A 16 3.71 -23.70 -7.89
CA PRO A 16 4.43 -24.97 -7.73
C PRO A 16 3.78 -26.17 -8.43
N HIS A 17 2.77 -25.96 -9.27
CA HIS A 17 1.96 -27.05 -9.84
C HIS A 17 2.53 -27.61 -11.13
N ASP A 18 2.54 -28.95 -11.21
CA ASP A 18 2.87 -29.73 -12.41
C ASP A 18 1.58 -30.24 -13.10
N GLY A 19 1.74 -30.69 -14.36
CA GLY A 19 0.66 -31.33 -15.12
C GLY A 19 -0.42 -30.37 -15.58
N GLU A 20 -1.69 -30.72 -15.40
CA GLU A 20 -2.83 -29.93 -15.90
C GLU A 20 -2.95 -28.53 -15.27
N LYS A 21 -2.35 -28.32 -14.08
CA LYS A 21 -2.32 -27.04 -13.39
C LYS A 21 -1.01 -26.27 -13.62
N GLU A 22 -0.09 -26.83 -14.38
CA GLU A 22 1.19 -26.19 -14.68
C GLU A 22 0.97 -24.88 -15.46
N THR A 23 1.58 -23.79 -14.96
CA THR A 23 1.50 -22.51 -15.67
C THR A 23 2.41 -22.51 -16.90
N LEU A 24 2.06 -21.71 -17.91
CA LEU A 24 2.90 -21.53 -19.09
C LEU A 24 4.32 -21.05 -18.71
N LEU A 25 4.43 -20.20 -17.70
CA LEU A 25 5.74 -19.72 -17.22
C LEU A 25 6.55 -20.85 -16.59
N HIS A 26 5.92 -21.76 -15.85
CA HIS A 26 6.60 -22.91 -15.27
C HIS A 26 7.14 -23.83 -16.36
N THR A 27 6.31 -24.19 -17.35
CA THR A 27 6.73 -24.99 -18.51
C THR A 27 7.91 -24.35 -19.25
N LEU A 28 7.79 -23.04 -19.56
CA LEU A 28 8.84 -22.31 -20.28
C LEU A 28 10.15 -22.26 -19.48
N ALA A 29 10.09 -21.98 -18.18
CA ALA A 29 11.26 -21.90 -17.31
C ALA A 29 11.99 -23.26 -17.24
N ARG A 30 11.23 -24.35 -17.09
CA ARG A 30 11.76 -25.71 -17.05
C ARG A 30 12.44 -26.07 -18.38
N GLU A 31 11.81 -25.78 -19.52
CA GLU A 31 12.37 -26.06 -20.86
C GLU A 31 13.61 -25.20 -21.15
N SER A 32 13.65 -23.96 -20.63
CA SER A 32 14.77 -23.04 -20.82
C SER A 32 15.88 -23.19 -19.76
N GLY A 33 15.71 -24.06 -18.78
CA GLY A 33 16.67 -24.27 -17.69
C GLY A 33 16.83 -23.08 -16.75
N TRP A 34 15.81 -22.23 -16.63
CA TRP A 34 15.84 -21.09 -15.71
C TRP A 34 15.64 -21.55 -14.27
N PRO A 35 16.30 -20.91 -13.27
CA PRO A 35 15.95 -21.10 -11.87
C PRO A 35 14.48 -20.75 -11.63
N ILE A 36 13.77 -21.60 -10.87
CA ILE A 36 12.36 -21.42 -10.55
C ILE A 36 12.21 -21.24 -9.06
N PHE A 37 11.44 -20.23 -8.67
CA PHE A 37 11.00 -19.98 -7.32
C PHE A 37 9.48 -20.06 -7.25
N TYR A 38 8.96 -20.64 -6.17
CA TYR A 38 7.54 -20.97 -6.10
C TYR A 38 6.82 -20.08 -5.11
N VAL A 39 5.71 -19.49 -5.56
CA VAL A 39 4.78 -18.79 -4.68
C VAL A 39 3.98 -19.84 -3.91
N PRO A 40 3.89 -19.76 -2.57
CA PRO A 40 3.10 -20.71 -1.79
C PRO A 40 1.62 -20.69 -2.20
N ASP A 41 0.99 -21.85 -2.19
CA ASP A 41 -0.45 -21.97 -2.47
C ASP A 41 -1.29 -21.09 -1.55
N GLY A 42 -2.31 -20.48 -2.11
CA GLY A 42 -3.24 -19.62 -1.37
C GLY A 42 -2.77 -18.17 -1.20
N ILE A 43 -1.55 -17.83 -1.64
CA ILE A 43 -1.06 -16.45 -1.61
C ILE A 43 -1.47 -15.71 -2.89
N GLY A 44 -2.50 -14.87 -2.79
CA GLY A 44 -2.91 -14.00 -3.90
C GLY A 44 -1.88 -12.90 -4.20
N GLY A 45 -1.81 -12.43 -5.47
CA GLY A 45 -0.80 -11.47 -5.94
C GLY A 45 -0.62 -10.23 -5.07
N ARG A 46 -1.71 -9.62 -4.60
CA ARG A 46 -1.67 -8.41 -3.75
C ARG A 46 -1.11 -8.63 -2.34
N PHE A 47 -1.06 -9.89 -1.87
CA PHE A 47 -0.45 -10.29 -0.60
C PHE A 47 0.97 -10.86 -0.77
N SER A 48 1.44 -11.05 -2.00
CA SER A 48 2.64 -11.83 -2.32
C SER A 48 3.98 -11.09 -2.10
N VAL A 49 3.95 -9.83 -1.68
CA VAL A 49 5.17 -9.04 -1.45
C VAL A 49 6.12 -9.68 -0.41
N PHE A 50 5.56 -10.45 0.53
CA PHE A 50 6.32 -11.19 1.56
C PHE A 50 6.72 -12.61 1.13
N SER A 51 6.42 -13.00 -0.10
CA SER A 51 6.82 -14.24 -0.72
C SER A 51 7.95 -14.02 -1.74
N GLU A 52 8.29 -15.05 -2.47
CA GLU A 52 9.32 -15.04 -3.53
C GLU A 52 9.10 -13.93 -4.55
N VAL A 53 7.85 -13.48 -4.77
CA VAL A 53 7.51 -12.39 -5.70
C VAL A 53 8.21 -11.08 -5.31
N GLY A 54 8.13 -10.68 -4.07
CA GLY A 54 8.78 -9.46 -3.58
C GLY A 54 10.22 -9.70 -3.14
N LEU A 55 10.50 -10.84 -2.47
CA LEU A 55 11.79 -11.09 -1.84
C LEU A 55 12.93 -11.28 -2.83
N ILE A 56 12.68 -11.90 -4.00
CA ILE A 56 13.70 -12.08 -5.03
C ILE A 56 14.10 -10.72 -5.62
N VAL A 57 13.14 -9.89 -5.97
CA VAL A 57 13.41 -8.54 -6.48
C VAL A 57 14.15 -7.72 -5.43
N GLY A 58 13.70 -7.78 -4.17
CA GLY A 58 14.39 -7.11 -3.05
C GLY A 58 15.85 -7.58 -2.91
N ALA A 59 16.09 -8.89 -2.92
CA ALA A 59 17.44 -9.44 -2.81
C ALA A 59 18.35 -9.02 -3.97
N LEU A 60 17.85 -9.05 -5.19
CA LEU A 60 18.61 -8.66 -6.40
C LEU A 60 18.95 -7.17 -6.43
N THR A 61 18.13 -6.32 -5.82
CA THR A 61 18.38 -4.87 -5.72
C THR A 61 19.16 -4.46 -4.49
N GLY A 62 19.58 -5.41 -3.64
CA GLY A 62 20.32 -5.13 -2.39
C GLY A 62 19.45 -4.62 -1.24
N PHE A 63 18.12 -4.75 -1.34
CA PHE A 63 17.20 -4.41 -0.25
C PHE A 63 17.34 -5.41 0.91
N ASP A 64 17.28 -4.90 2.16
CA ASP A 64 17.39 -5.76 3.35
C ASP A 64 16.11 -6.55 3.61
N ILE A 65 15.95 -7.66 2.87
CA ILE A 65 14.80 -8.56 3.00
C ILE A 65 14.69 -9.21 4.39
N ARG A 66 15.80 -9.32 5.15
CA ARG A 66 15.77 -9.91 6.48
C ARG A 66 15.13 -8.96 7.49
N SER A 67 15.54 -7.70 7.48
CA SER A 67 14.91 -6.65 8.30
C SER A 67 13.44 -6.44 7.89
N PHE A 68 13.13 -6.47 6.59
CA PHE A 68 11.76 -6.38 6.09
C PHE A 68 10.85 -7.48 6.67
N LEU A 69 11.30 -8.73 6.62
CA LEU A 69 10.57 -9.86 7.20
C LEU A 69 10.54 -9.82 8.74
N ALA A 70 11.54 -9.23 9.39
CA ALA A 70 11.53 -9.05 10.83
C ALA A 70 10.43 -8.07 11.25
N GLY A 71 10.29 -6.93 10.55
CA GLY A 71 9.18 -5.99 10.77
C GLY A 71 7.81 -6.62 10.53
N ALA A 72 7.66 -7.40 9.46
CA ALA A 72 6.42 -8.15 9.20
C ALA A 72 6.06 -9.13 10.34
N ARG A 73 7.06 -9.82 10.93
CA ARG A 73 6.83 -10.71 12.08
C ARG A 73 6.39 -9.93 13.32
N GLU A 74 6.93 -8.76 13.56
CA GLU A 74 6.51 -7.90 14.67
C GLU A 74 5.04 -7.51 14.52
N ALA A 75 4.64 -7.04 13.33
CA ALA A 75 3.25 -6.76 13.00
C ALA A 75 2.35 -7.99 13.16
N ASP A 76 2.80 -9.18 12.74
CA ASP A 76 2.06 -10.44 12.90
C ASP A 76 1.83 -10.79 14.38
N GLN A 77 2.83 -10.56 15.23
CA GLN A 77 2.66 -10.79 16.68
C GLN A 77 1.66 -9.79 17.29
N ALA A 78 1.77 -8.51 16.95
CA ALA A 78 0.82 -7.49 17.41
C ALA A 78 -0.62 -7.79 16.95
N ALA A 79 -0.78 -8.26 15.72
CA ALA A 79 -2.08 -8.60 15.15
C ALA A 79 -2.78 -9.79 15.83
N LYS A 80 -2.08 -10.62 16.61
CA LYS A 80 -2.69 -11.72 17.38
C LYS A 80 -3.36 -11.27 18.68
N SER A 81 -3.22 -10.00 19.05
CA SER A 81 -3.84 -9.45 20.26
C SER A 81 -5.30 -9.07 20.02
N ASP A 82 -6.19 -9.48 20.92
CA ASP A 82 -7.58 -9.04 20.97
C ASP A 82 -7.73 -7.63 21.58
N ASP A 83 -6.66 -7.10 22.20
CA ASP A 83 -6.63 -5.76 22.75
C ASP A 83 -6.37 -4.75 21.62
N ILE A 84 -7.40 -4.00 21.26
CA ILE A 84 -7.37 -3.00 20.18
C ILE A 84 -6.28 -1.93 20.39
N THR A 85 -5.87 -1.67 21.62
CA THR A 85 -4.81 -0.69 21.94
C THR A 85 -3.41 -1.22 21.67
N LYS A 86 -3.26 -2.53 21.48
CA LYS A 86 -2.01 -3.23 21.18
C LYS A 86 -1.96 -3.80 19.77
N ASN A 87 -3.07 -3.72 19.04
CA ASN A 87 -3.21 -4.26 17.71
C ASN A 87 -3.54 -3.14 16.72
N PRO A 88 -2.52 -2.51 16.11
CA PRO A 88 -2.71 -1.39 15.19
C PRO A 88 -3.51 -1.79 13.94
N ALA A 89 -3.40 -3.03 13.49
CA ALA A 89 -4.17 -3.54 12.36
C ALA A 89 -5.67 -3.64 12.70
N LEU A 90 -6.00 -4.16 13.89
CA LEU A 90 -7.36 -4.24 14.39
C LEU A 90 -7.96 -2.84 14.57
N LEU A 91 -7.21 -1.93 15.20
CA LEU A 91 -7.64 -0.54 15.38
C LEU A 91 -7.94 0.13 14.04
N ASN A 92 -7.01 0.05 13.09
CA ASN A 92 -7.16 0.64 11.77
C ASN A 92 -8.39 0.08 11.04
N SER A 93 -8.58 -1.24 11.04
CA SER A 93 -9.71 -1.90 10.38
C SER A 93 -11.06 -1.49 10.97
N VAL A 94 -11.18 -1.48 12.31
CA VAL A 94 -12.42 -1.08 12.99
C VAL A 94 -12.78 0.38 12.70
N LEU A 95 -11.80 1.29 12.76
CA LEU A 95 -12.04 2.71 12.47
C LEU A 95 -12.50 2.91 11.02
N LYS A 96 -11.87 2.22 10.06
CA LYS A 96 -12.23 2.29 8.64
C LYS A 96 -13.61 1.68 8.36
N PHE A 97 -13.89 0.50 8.94
CA PHE A 97 -15.20 -0.14 8.84
C PHE A 97 -16.31 0.76 9.38
N LEU A 98 -16.12 1.37 10.57
CA LEU A 98 -17.11 2.28 11.15
C LEU A 98 -17.27 3.57 10.34
N ALA A 99 -16.17 4.13 9.83
CA ALA A 99 -16.21 5.30 8.97
C ALA A 99 -17.06 5.05 7.70
N GLY A 100 -16.88 3.91 7.05
CA GLY A 100 -17.69 3.52 5.89
C GLY A 100 -19.13 3.19 6.25
N SER A 101 -19.33 2.22 7.16
CA SER A 101 -20.65 1.63 7.44
C SER A 101 -21.60 2.56 8.19
N ARG A 102 -21.09 3.42 9.08
CA ARG A 102 -21.91 4.31 9.91
C ARG A 102 -21.92 5.76 9.47
N HIS A 103 -20.87 6.21 8.77
CA HIS A 103 -20.69 7.61 8.44
C HIS A 103 -20.61 7.87 6.94
N GLY A 104 -20.77 6.85 6.08
CA GLY A 104 -20.76 6.99 4.63
C GLY A 104 -19.41 7.45 4.05
N ARG A 105 -18.30 7.23 4.77
CA ARG A 105 -16.95 7.59 4.33
C ARG A 105 -16.40 6.53 3.38
N ASN A 106 -16.82 6.59 2.12
CA ASN A 106 -16.55 5.54 1.12
C ASN A 106 -15.32 5.84 0.24
N LEU A 107 -14.59 6.93 0.51
CA LEU A 107 -13.31 7.24 -0.08
C LEU A 107 -12.20 7.14 0.98
N GLU A 108 -11.07 6.56 0.61
CA GLU A 108 -9.92 6.45 1.49
C GLU A 108 -8.69 7.03 0.81
N VAL A 109 -8.19 8.14 1.35
CA VAL A 109 -6.96 8.78 0.87
C VAL A 109 -5.81 8.32 1.73
N LEU A 110 -4.82 7.64 1.14
CA LEU A 110 -3.54 7.35 1.79
C LEU A 110 -2.52 8.39 1.33
N MET A 111 -2.06 9.23 2.27
CA MET A 111 -1.20 10.39 2.00
C MET A 111 0.10 10.30 2.80
N PRO A 112 1.14 9.60 2.30
CA PRO A 112 2.45 9.67 2.90
C PRO A 112 3.11 11.05 2.66
N TYR A 113 3.84 11.53 3.67
CA TYR A 113 4.69 12.71 3.58
C TYR A 113 6.13 12.29 3.30
N ALA A 114 6.29 11.49 2.24
CA ALA A 114 7.57 11.04 1.70
C ALA A 114 7.37 10.48 0.28
N ASP A 115 8.05 11.01 -0.71
CA ASP A 115 7.96 10.54 -2.10
C ASP A 115 8.34 9.06 -2.24
N ASN A 116 9.30 8.59 -1.43
CA ASN A 116 9.72 7.18 -1.41
C ASN A 116 8.60 6.21 -1.01
N LEU A 117 7.54 6.69 -0.37
CA LEU A 117 6.37 5.89 0.02
C LEU A 117 5.21 5.94 -1.00
N LYS A 118 5.38 6.65 -2.12
CA LYS A 118 4.35 6.71 -3.16
C LYS A 118 3.98 5.32 -3.67
N SER A 119 4.97 4.52 -4.05
CA SER A 119 4.73 3.16 -4.57
C SER A 119 4.12 2.22 -3.53
N LEU A 120 4.40 2.41 -2.24
CA LEU A 120 3.70 1.71 -1.17
C LEU A 120 2.21 2.04 -1.19
N SER A 121 1.86 3.32 -1.35
CA SER A 121 0.46 3.75 -1.42
C SER A 121 -0.24 3.21 -2.67
N GLU A 122 0.46 3.14 -3.81
CA GLU A 122 -0.04 2.53 -5.05
C GLU A 122 -0.29 1.02 -4.87
N TRP A 123 0.60 0.30 -4.17
CA TRP A 123 0.37 -1.10 -3.79
C TRP A 123 -0.85 -1.24 -2.87
N TYR A 124 -1.03 -0.34 -1.90
CA TYR A 124 -2.17 -0.36 -0.99
C TYR A 124 -3.51 -0.16 -1.71
N ILE A 125 -3.55 0.63 -2.80
CA ILE A 125 -4.74 0.74 -3.67
C ILE A 125 -5.20 -0.64 -4.12
N GLN A 126 -4.29 -1.46 -4.65
CA GLN A 126 -4.63 -2.80 -5.09
C GLN A 126 -5.07 -3.67 -3.91
N LEU A 127 -4.32 -3.64 -2.81
CA LEU A 127 -4.64 -4.41 -1.62
C LEU A 127 -6.06 -4.12 -1.13
N LEU A 128 -6.44 -2.85 -1.01
CA LEU A 128 -7.77 -2.44 -0.55
C LEU A 128 -8.86 -2.75 -1.59
N ALA A 129 -8.68 -2.29 -2.82
CA ALA A 129 -9.73 -2.37 -3.84
C ALA A 129 -10.08 -3.82 -4.22
N GLU A 130 -9.09 -4.67 -4.47
CA GLU A 130 -9.33 -6.07 -4.84
C GLU A 130 -9.82 -6.91 -3.66
N SER A 131 -9.41 -6.59 -2.43
CA SER A 131 -9.81 -7.37 -1.26
C SER A 131 -11.19 -7.02 -0.76
N LEU A 132 -11.54 -5.74 -0.70
CA LEU A 132 -12.80 -5.28 -0.10
C LEU A 132 -13.88 -4.90 -1.13
N GLY A 133 -13.51 -4.64 -2.40
CA GLY A 133 -14.46 -4.36 -3.47
C GLY A 133 -15.24 -5.63 -3.85
N LYS A 134 -16.33 -5.94 -3.13
CA LYS A 134 -17.10 -7.17 -3.31
C LYS A 134 -18.58 -6.89 -3.59
N ARG A 135 -19.08 -7.56 -4.62
CA ARG A 135 -20.52 -7.54 -4.93
C ARG A 135 -21.31 -8.37 -3.92
N LEU A 136 -20.77 -9.51 -3.51
CA LEU A 136 -21.45 -10.49 -2.67
C LEU A 136 -20.71 -10.63 -1.33
N ASN A 137 -21.49 -10.87 -0.27
CA ASN A 137 -20.94 -11.34 1.00
C ASN A 137 -20.67 -12.86 0.96
N LYS A 138 -20.14 -13.43 2.04
CA LYS A 138 -19.80 -14.85 2.16
C LYS A 138 -21.04 -15.77 2.03
N GLU A 139 -22.23 -15.26 2.34
CA GLU A 139 -23.51 -15.96 2.19
C GLU A 139 -24.12 -15.83 0.78
N GLY A 140 -23.49 -15.09 -0.14
CA GLY A 140 -23.96 -14.87 -1.50
C GLY A 140 -25.00 -13.76 -1.66
N GLN A 141 -25.23 -12.95 -0.64
CA GLN A 141 -26.12 -11.80 -0.69
C GLN A 141 -25.43 -10.60 -1.36
N VAL A 142 -26.19 -9.80 -2.11
CA VAL A 142 -25.66 -8.61 -2.80
C VAL A 142 -25.46 -7.48 -1.79
N VAL A 143 -24.22 -7.07 -1.57
CA VAL A 143 -23.83 -6.02 -0.60
C VAL A 143 -23.15 -4.82 -1.25
N HIS A 144 -22.43 -5.00 -2.39
CA HIS A 144 -21.61 -3.95 -3.02
C HIS A 144 -20.70 -3.24 -2.02
N TYR A 145 -19.95 -4.01 -1.23
CA TYR A 145 -19.03 -3.48 -0.22
C TYR A 145 -17.75 -2.96 -0.85
N GLY A 146 -17.08 -2.03 -0.15
CA GLY A 146 -15.75 -1.51 -0.46
C GLY A 146 -15.67 0.01 -0.40
N ARG A 147 -14.44 0.51 -0.31
CA ARG A 147 -14.11 1.93 -0.43
C ARG A 147 -13.27 2.17 -1.67
N THR A 148 -13.37 3.37 -2.23
CA THR A 148 -12.50 3.79 -3.34
C THR A 148 -11.20 4.35 -2.77
N PRO A 149 -10.06 3.70 -3.00
CA PRO A 149 -8.77 4.22 -2.54
C PRO A 149 -8.23 5.31 -3.46
N ILE A 150 -7.59 6.31 -2.85
CA ILE A 150 -6.92 7.42 -3.54
C ILE A 150 -5.49 7.50 -3.00
N VAL A 151 -4.50 7.61 -3.91
CA VAL A 151 -3.12 7.94 -3.54
C VAL A 151 -2.93 9.44 -3.63
N ALA A 152 -2.28 9.98 -2.61
CA ALA A 152 -1.80 11.35 -2.58
C ALA A 152 -0.44 11.38 -1.89
N VAL A 153 0.41 12.34 -2.23
CA VAL A 153 1.72 12.52 -1.59
C VAL A 153 1.83 13.96 -1.04
N GLY A 154 2.06 14.07 0.25
CA GLY A 154 2.37 15.37 0.85
C GLY A 154 3.82 15.79 0.54
N THR A 155 4.05 17.04 0.18
CA THR A 155 3.13 18.19 0.18
C THR A 155 2.45 18.46 -1.17
N THR A 156 2.91 17.85 -2.27
CA THR A 156 2.45 18.15 -3.64
C THR A 156 0.96 17.93 -3.79
N ASP A 157 0.47 16.75 -3.48
CA ASP A 157 -0.95 16.43 -3.62
C ASP A 157 -1.79 17.03 -2.48
N MET A 158 -1.21 17.28 -1.31
CA MET A 158 -1.84 18.08 -0.28
C MET A 158 -2.27 19.43 -0.88
N HIS A 159 -1.36 20.16 -1.54
CA HIS A 159 -1.68 21.44 -2.15
C HIS A 159 -2.79 21.32 -3.21
N ALA A 160 -2.77 20.25 -4.00
CA ALA A 160 -3.74 20.04 -5.09
C ALA A 160 -5.13 19.62 -4.60
N GLN A 161 -5.23 18.89 -3.48
CA GLN A 161 -6.45 18.21 -3.05
C GLN A 161 -7.07 18.80 -1.77
N THR A 162 -6.33 19.59 -0.98
CA THR A 162 -6.79 20.07 0.34
C THR A 162 -8.09 20.86 0.26
N GLN A 163 -8.31 21.68 -0.79
CA GLN A 163 -9.57 22.41 -0.96
C GLN A 163 -10.76 21.44 -0.97
N GLU A 164 -10.66 20.36 -1.72
CA GLU A 164 -11.72 19.37 -1.82
C GLU A 164 -11.84 18.55 -0.52
N HIS A 165 -10.71 18.21 0.10
CA HIS A 165 -10.71 17.51 1.39
C HIS A 165 -11.34 18.35 2.51
N GLN A 166 -11.18 19.67 2.47
CA GLN A 166 -11.66 20.59 3.52
C GLN A 166 -13.12 21.04 3.31
N GLU A 167 -13.51 21.38 2.07
CA GLU A 167 -14.82 21.96 1.78
C GLU A 167 -15.74 21.04 0.97
N GLY A 168 -15.19 20.00 0.36
CA GLY A 168 -15.97 19.03 -0.43
C GLY A 168 -16.82 18.10 0.43
N PRO A 169 -17.47 17.09 -0.19
CA PRO A 169 -18.30 16.13 0.54
C PRO A 169 -17.56 15.45 1.68
N GLN A 170 -18.27 15.23 2.78
CA GLN A 170 -17.72 14.53 3.94
C GLN A 170 -17.80 12.98 3.76
N ASP A 171 -17.27 12.47 2.68
CA ASP A 171 -17.36 11.08 2.23
C ASP A 171 -16.03 10.31 2.29
N LYS A 172 -14.98 10.94 2.83
CA LYS A 172 -13.62 10.38 2.86
C LYS A 172 -12.99 10.31 4.24
N VAL A 173 -12.01 9.42 4.36
CA VAL A 173 -11.03 9.37 5.44
C VAL A 173 -9.66 9.67 4.85
N VAL A 174 -8.91 10.59 5.46
CA VAL A 174 -7.53 10.87 5.08
C VAL A 174 -6.60 10.20 6.08
N GLN A 175 -5.77 9.30 5.59
CA GLN A 175 -4.76 8.62 6.38
C GLN A 175 -3.37 9.07 5.99
N PHE A 176 -2.67 9.65 6.93
CA PHE A 176 -1.30 10.09 6.76
C PHE A 176 -0.30 8.97 7.05
N VAL A 177 0.89 9.07 6.46
CA VAL A 177 2.08 8.33 6.88
C VAL A 177 3.21 9.33 7.03
N SER A 178 3.81 9.40 8.22
CA SER A 178 4.92 10.31 8.52
C SER A 178 6.14 9.56 9.03
N ILE A 179 7.30 10.22 8.95
CA ILE A 179 8.60 9.68 9.37
C ILE A 179 9.17 10.62 10.44
N GLU A 180 9.51 10.07 11.61
CA GLU A 180 10.06 10.87 12.72
C GLU A 180 11.52 11.26 12.48
N LYS A 181 12.34 10.31 12.02
CA LYS A 181 13.78 10.52 11.82
C LYS A 181 14.17 10.31 10.37
N TRP A 182 14.81 11.30 9.81
CA TRP A 182 15.36 11.26 8.46
C TRP A 182 16.87 11.03 8.55
N PRO A 183 17.44 10.14 7.70
CA PRO A 183 18.89 9.86 7.75
C PRO A 183 19.72 11.06 7.35
N ASP A 184 19.26 11.81 6.34
CA ASP A 184 19.89 13.02 5.83
C ASP A 184 18.85 14.13 5.82
N ASP A 185 19.04 15.14 6.65
CA ASP A 185 18.09 16.26 6.79
C ASP A 185 18.77 17.57 6.41
N LEU A 186 18.31 18.16 5.33
CA LEU A 186 18.84 19.42 4.83
C LEU A 186 18.25 20.59 5.62
N VAL A 187 19.10 21.53 6.00
CA VAL A 187 18.70 22.75 6.68
C VAL A 187 18.58 23.88 5.67
N VAL A 188 17.48 24.63 5.73
CA VAL A 188 17.27 25.81 4.87
C VAL A 188 18.32 26.90 5.21
N PRO A 189 19.10 27.36 4.22
CA PRO A 189 20.15 28.33 4.49
C PRO A 189 19.58 29.74 4.76
N HIS A 190 20.34 30.56 5.50
CA HIS A 190 20.02 31.97 5.83
C HIS A 190 20.34 32.90 4.67
N THR A 191 19.74 32.69 3.49
CA THR A 191 20.07 33.45 2.28
C THR A 191 19.18 34.68 2.08
N TYR A 192 17.92 34.59 2.50
CA TYR A 192 16.92 35.62 2.23
C TYR A 192 16.19 36.10 3.49
N ASP A 193 16.93 36.24 4.60
CA ASP A 193 16.36 36.60 5.91
C ASP A 193 15.78 38.05 5.95
N SER A 194 16.13 38.89 4.97
CA SER A 194 15.48 40.20 4.78
C SER A 194 14.02 40.13 4.36
N PHE A 195 13.58 38.98 3.86
CA PHE A 195 12.18 38.75 3.46
C PHE A 195 11.49 37.95 4.56
N ALA A 196 10.61 38.60 5.34
CA ALA A 196 9.99 38.01 6.53
C ALA A 196 9.33 36.62 6.27
N LYS A 197 8.71 36.41 5.10
CA LYS A 197 8.08 35.13 4.75
C LYS A 197 9.13 34.03 4.50
N LEU A 198 10.32 34.35 4.00
CA LEU A 198 11.38 33.37 3.77
C LEU A 198 12.19 33.14 5.04
N ALA A 199 12.41 34.20 5.84
CA ALA A 199 13.09 34.10 7.12
C ALA A 199 12.40 33.11 8.08
N ALA A 200 11.10 32.92 7.96
CA ALA A 200 10.35 31.94 8.75
C ALA A 200 10.81 30.48 8.54
N PHE A 201 11.47 30.17 7.42
CA PHE A 201 11.99 28.84 7.11
C PHE A 201 13.50 28.71 7.34
N SER A 202 14.22 29.84 7.42
CA SER A 202 15.67 29.88 7.57
C SER A 202 16.13 29.16 8.84
N GLY A 203 17.14 28.31 8.72
CA GLY A 203 17.66 27.51 9.82
C GLY A 203 16.83 26.30 10.22
N LEU A 204 15.67 26.08 9.62
CA LEU A 204 14.85 24.89 9.89
C LEU A 204 15.27 23.71 9.02
N PRO A 205 15.32 22.50 9.57
CA PRO A 205 15.40 21.26 8.79
C PRO A 205 14.18 21.08 7.88
N LEU A 206 14.36 20.54 6.68
CA LEU A 206 13.27 20.27 5.75
C LEU A 206 12.26 19.28 6.32
N SER A 207 12.70 18.30 7.12
CA SER A 207 11.82 17.36 7.81
C SER A 207 10.84 18.06 8.74
N GLN A 208 11.29 19.09 9.48
CA GLN A 208 10.43 19.86 10.39
C GLN A 208 9.40 20.68 9.63
N ILE A 209 9.78 21.25 8.49
CA ILE A 209 8.87 22.00 7.62
C ILE A 209 7.81 21.06 7.05
N LEU A 210 8.21 19.87 6.61
CA LEU A 210 7.33 18.83 6.08
C LEU A 210 6.33 18.37 7.14
N GLU A 211 6.81 18.09 8.36
CA GLU A 211 5.95 17.68 9.49
C GLU A 211 4.99 18.80 9.92
N ALA A 212 5.44 20.05 9.92
CA ALA A 212 4.57 21.19 10.18
C ALA A 212 3.43 21.31 9.14
N ALA A 213 3.73 21.09 7.87
CA ALA A 213 2.72 21.07 6.81
C ALA A 213 1.71 19.91 6.98
N ARG A 214 2.20 18.72 7.32
CA ARG A 214 1.35 17.56 7.61
C ARG A 214 0.41 17.82 8.79
N ARG A 215 0.96 18.30 9.91
CA ARG A 215 0.18 18.60 11.11
C ARG A 215 -0.86 19.67 10.86
N ALA A 216 -0.51 20.73 10.15
CA ALA A 216 -1.45 21.78 9.81
C ALA A 216 -2.63 21.25 8.97
N ASN A 217 -2.36 20.35 8.01
CA ASN A 217 -3.40 19.71 7.22
C ASN A 217 -4.30 18.79 8.08
N GLU A 218 -3.69 17.96 8.93
CA GLU A 218 -4.41 17.08 9.86
C GLU A 218 -5.29 17.87 10.85
N GLU A 219 -4.73 18.90 11.50
CA GLU A 219 -5.44 19.75 12.45
C GLU A 219 -6.62 20.48 11.79
N ALA A 220 -6.46 20.96 10.55
CA ALA A 220 -7.55 21.58 9.80
C ALA A 220 -8.70 20.60 9.53
N LEU A 221 -8.38 19.38 9.09
CA LEU A 221 -9.39 18.33 8.85
C LEU A 221 -10.12 17.94 10.13
N ILE A 222 -9.38 17.70 11.23
CA ILE A 222 -9.96 17.35 12.53
C ILE A 222 -10.86 18.49 13.06
N GLY A 223 -10.39 19.73 12.94
CA GLY A 223 -11.13 20.91 13.36
C GLY A 223 -12.49 21.07 12.66
N ASP A 224 -12.61 20.54 11.44
CA ASP A 224 -13.85 20.54 10.65
C ASP A 224 -14.63 19.22 10.76
N GLY A 225 -14.30 18.37 11.74
CA GLY A 225 -14.98 17.09 11.99
C GLY A 225 -14.72 16.03 10.91
N ARG A 226 -13.63 16.16 10.17
CA ARG A 226 -13.22 15.21 9.13
C ARG A 226 -12.24 14.19 9.74
N PRO A 227 -12.56 12.88 9.68
CA PRO A 227 -11.73 11.87 10.32
C PRO A 227 -10.40 11.72 9.59
N SER A 228 -9.32 11.74 10.37
CA SER A 228 -7.97 11.44 9.90
C SER A 228 -7.24 10.55 10.90
N ALA A 229 -6.21 9.88 10.44
CA ALA A 229 -5.29 9.08 11.25
C ALA A 229 -3.88 9.20 10.66
N ASN A 230 -2.86 8.89 11.47
CA ASN A 230 -1.47 8.93 11.03
C ASN A 230 -0.74 7.65 11.45
N PHE A 231 -0.11 6.97 10.49
CA PHE A 231 0.94 6.00 10.76
C PHE A 231 2.26 6.74 10.92
N ILE A 232 2.88 6.63 12.07
CA ILE A 232 4.14 7.29 12.39
C ILE A 232 5.24 6.24 12.35
N LEU A 233 6.11 6.34 11.35
CA LEU A 233 7.29 5.49 11.23
C LEU A 233 8.45 6.14 12.00
N PRO A 234 9.11 5.45 12.95
CA PRO A 234 10.27 6.00 13.64
C PRO A 234 11.38 6.43 12.66
N GLU A 235 11.57 5.68 11.58
CA GLU A 235 12.47 5.97 10.47
C GLU A 235 12.07 5.17 9.22
N LEU A 236 12.47 5.61 8.04
CA LEU A 236 12.21 4.88 6.80
C LEU A 236 13.34 3.88 6.54
N ASN A 237 13.11 2.64 6.93
CA ASN A 237 14.00 1.52 6.67
C ASN A 237 13.20 0.25 6.34
N ALA A 238 13.90 -0.83 6.00
CA ALA A 238 13.26 -2.08 5.60
C ALA A 238 12.38 -2.69 6.71
N PHE A 239 12.78 -2.55 7.98
CA PHE A 239 12.02 -3.08 9.12
C PHE A 239 10.64 -2.41 9.23
N TYR A 240 10.61 -1.08 9.37
CA TYR A 240 9.35 -0.35 9.52
C TYR A 240 8.48 -0.36 8.26
N LEU A 241 9.10 -0.51 7.08
CA LEU A 241 8.35 -0.73 5.84
C LEU A 241 7.64 -2.09 5.87
N GLY A 242 8.34 -3.15 6.29
CA GLY A 242 7.75 -4.49 6.44
C GLY A 242 6.64 -4.53 7.48
N GLU A 243 6.85 -3.87 8.62
CA GLU A 243 5.87 -3.74 9.69
C GLU A 243 4.60 -3.03 9.19
N LEU A 244 4.71 -1.85 8.58
CA LEU A 244 3.57 -1.09 8.06
C LEU A 244 2.80 -1.89 7.00
N MET A 245 3.49 -2.48 6.02
CA MET A 245 2.83 -3.24 4.96
C MET A 245 2.08 -4.45 5.52
N PHE A 246 2.63 -5.13 6.52
CA PHE A 246 1.96 -6.28 7.13
C PHE A 246 0.78 -5.87 8.02
N ILE A 247 0.86 -4.74 8.73
CA ILE A 247 -0.27 -4.11 9.44
C ILE A 247 -1.41 -3.83 8.45
N LEU A 248 -1.11 -3.29 7.27
CA LEU A 248 -2.10 -3.02 6.24
C LEU A 248 -2.74 -4.30 5.70
N CYS A 249 -1.97 -5.37 5.49
CA CYS A 249 -2.52 -6.68 5.11
C CYS A 249 -3.50 -7.22 6.16
N TRP A 250 -3.12 -7.21 7.44
CA TRP A 250 -3.99 -7.63 8.52
C TRP A 250 -5.23 -6.75 8.67
N SER A 251 -5.08 -5.41 8.51
CA SER A 251 -6.23 -4.49 8.55
C SER A 251 -7.29 -4.86 7.51
N ILE A 252 -6.87 -5.18 6.30
CA ILE A 252 -7.77 -5.58 5.22
C ILE A 252 -8.42 -6.95 5.49
N ALA A 253 -7.66 -7.90 6.05
CA ALA A 253 -8.21 -9.19 6.43
C ALA A 253 -9.30 -9.06 7.51
N TYR A 254 -9.02 -8.30 8.58
CA TYR A 254 -10.01 -8.02 9.63
C TYR A 254 -11.25 -7.31 9.09
N GLU A 255 -11.08 -6.31 8.26
CA GLU A 255 -12.23 -5.60 7.69
C GLU A 255 -13.08 -6.50 6.80
N GLY A 256 -12.48 -7.42 6.05
CA GLY A 256 -13.21 -8.44 5.30
C GLY A 256 -14.09 -9.32 6.18
N GLU A 257 -13.61 -9.68 7.38
CA GLU A 257 -14.41 -10.43 8.37
C GLU A 257 -15.57 -9.59 8.90
N TYR A 258 -15.37 -8.33 9.29
CA TYR A 258 -16.46 -7.47 9.78
C TYR A 258 -17.51 -7.17 8.70
N ALA A 259 -17.08 -7.08 7.45
CA ALA A 259 -17.96 -6.81 6.33
C ALA A 259 -18.62 -8.09 5.77
N ASP A 260 -18.28 -9.25 6.32
CA ASP A 260 -18.74 -10.56 5.85
C ASP A 260 -18.41 -10.80 4.36
N VAL A 261 -17.24 -10.33 3.88
CA VAL A 261 -16.78 -10.51 2.50
C VAL A 261 -15.50 -11.35 2.46
N ASP A 262 -15.29 -12.09 1.38
CA ASP A 262 -14.04 -12.82 1.15
C ASP A 262 -12.97 -11.87 0.61
N ALA A 263 -12.07 -11.43 1.49
CA ALA A 263 -10.98 -10.51 1.16
C ALA A 263 -9.87 -11.15 0.28
N PHE A 264 -9.88 -12.47 0.10
CA PHE A 264 -8.80 -13.20 -0.57
C PHE A 264 -9.09 -13.62 -2.01
N ASN A 265 -10.34 -13.48 -2.47
CA ASN A 265 -10.72 -13.71 -3.85
C ASN A 265 -10.87 -12.39 -4.66
N GLN A 266 -11.05 -12.49 -5.99
CA GLN A 266 -11.26 -11.35 -6.89
C GLN A 266 -12.13 -11.70 -8.11
N PRO A 267 -13.40 -12.15 -7.92
CA PRO A 267 -14.24 -12.65 -9.02
C PRO A 267 -14.53 -11.58 -10.08
N GLY A 268 -14.52 -10.30 -9.73
CA GLY A 268 -14.77 -9.19 -10.66
C GLY A 268 -13.71 -9.07 -11.76
N VAL A 269 -12.47 -9.47 -11.48
CA VAL A 269 -11.36 -9.41 -12.46
C VAL A 269 -11.56 -10.39 -13.62
N GLU A 270 -12.25 -11.49 -13.42
CA GLU A 270 -12.50 -12.49 -14.46
C GLU A 270 -13.46 -11.98 -15.56
N ILE A 271 -14.26 -10.97 -15.24
CA ILE A 271 -15.23 -10.42 -16.21
C ILE A 271 -14.51 -9.77 -17.39
N TYR A 272 -13.56 -8.85 -17.12
CA TYR A 272 -12.85 -8.18 -18.21
C TYR A 272 -11.92 -9.13 -18.98
N LYS A 273 -11.30 -10.11 -18.32
CA LYS A 273 -10.45 -11.12 -18.98
C LYS A 273 -11.20 -11.90 -20.03
N ARG A 274 -12.47 -12.26 -19.75
CA ARG A 274 -13.34 -12.92 -20.72
C ARG A 274 -13.58 -12.05 -21.95
N TYR A 275 -13.90 -10.75 -21.77
CA TYR A 275 -14.08 -9.82 -22.90
C TYR A 275 -12.78 -9.58 -23.67
N LEU A 276 -11.66 -9.45 -22.97
CA LEU A 276 -10.35 -9.36 -23.62
C LEU A 276 -10.09 -10.55 -24.55
N GLY A 277 -10.34 -11.77 -24.09
CA GLY A 277 -10.21 -12.98 -24.91
C GLY A 277 -11.08 -12.95 -26.17
N GLN A 278 -12.33 -12.46 -26.07
CA GLN A 278 -13.24 -12.29 -27.22
C GLN A 278 -12.69 -11.29 -28.22
N HIS A 279 -12.29 -10.10 -27.79
CA HIS A 279 -11.74 -9.06 -28.68
C HIS A 279 -10.44 -9.51 -29.37
N LEU A 280 -9.54 -10.19 -28.64
CA LEU A 280 -8.32 -10.74 -29.26
C LEU A 280 -8.63 -11.81 -30.33
N ALA A 281 -9.66 -12.63 -30.12
CA ALA A 281 -10.09 -13.61 -31.12
C ALA A 281 -10.71 -12.96 -32.37
N GLU A 282 -11.42 -11.85 -32.21
CA GLU A 282 -11.98 -11.05 -33.32
C GLU A 282 -10.89 -10.38 -34.16
N MET A 283 -9.80 -9.88 -33.53
CA MET A 283 -8.66 -9.24 -34.21
C MET A 283 -7.82 -10.22 -35.07
N LYS A 284 -7.94 -11.52 -34.83
CA LYS A 284 -7.23 -12.57 -35.58
C LYS A 284 -8.01 -13.11 -36.78
N LYS A 285 -9.24 -12.66 -36.98
CA LYS A 285 -10.09 -12.97 -38.14
C LYS A 285 -9.91 -11.94 -39.24
#